data_98fbf13e3a5039a1cd968fbc9fb131f2
#
_entry.id   98fbf13e3a5039a1cd968fbc9fb131f2
#
_cell.length_a   1.000
_cell.length_b   1.000
_cell.length_c   1.000
_cell.angle_alpha   90.00
_cell.angle_beta   90.00
_cell.angle_gamma   90.00
#
_symmetry.space_group_name_H-M   'P 1'
#
loop_
_entity.id
_entity.type
_entity.pdbx_description
1 polymer ?
#
loop_
_entity_poly.entity_id
_entity_poly.type
_entity_poly.pdbx_seq_one_letter_code
_entity_poly.pdbx_strand_id
1 'polypeptide(L)'
;MRINGLGLPYGRKSKRITPPRVEFSRRDYLRGIIDADGSIGYTGQGLPFVSLTTASAAVGAYLCRYAKVVTGAARQIGRSARDGVYNVVYTKEAAVQLAEHLYYPGCLSLARKRTAATSLASWERPATMRVRPPGRRWKPWEDRVLLALDDDTASAAELGRSKASCSVRLWRLKTGQVPRPEDVPPGT
;
A
#
# COMPACT_ATOMS: atom_id res chain seq x y z
N MET A 1 31.31 -14.41 -4.60
CA MET A 1 30.08 -14.03 -3.88
C MET A 1 28.97 -15.01 -4.28
N ARG A 2 28.28 -15.65 -3.32
CA ARG A 2 27.21 -16.61 -3.68
C ARG A 2 25.92 -15.86 -4.00
N ILE A 3 25.25 -16.19 -5.10
CA ILE A 3 23.99 -15.56 -5.59
C ILE A 3 22.89 -15.54 -4.51
N ASN A 4 22.87 -16.54 -3.62
CA ASN A 4 21.94 -16.59 -2.50
C ASN A 4 22.05 -15.39 -1.54
N GLY A 5 23.25 -14.83 -1.33
CA GLY A 5 23.44 -13.62 -0.54
C GLY A 5 22.77 -12.39 -1.14
N LEU A 6 22.57 -12.39 -2.46
CA LEU A 6 21.81 -11.36 -3.19
C LEU A 6 20.29 -11.57 -3.16
N GLY A 7 19.78 -12.53 -2.38
CA GLY A 7 18.35 -12.81 -2.30
C GLY A 7 17.78 -13.64 -3.46
N LEU A 8 18.64 -14.22 -4.32
CA LEU A 8 18.26 -15.00 -5.48
C LEU A 8 18.48 -16.51 -5.22
N PRO A 9 17.44 -17.28 -4.86
CA PRO A 9 17.55 -18.71 -4.65
C PRO A 9 17.68 -19.47 -5.99
N TYR A 10 18.23 -20.67 -5.95
CA TYR A 10 18.29 -21.57 -7.11
C TYR A 10 16.91 -22.13 -7.49
N GLY A 11 16.73 -22.49 -8.78
CA GLY A 11 15.52 -23.12 -9.31
C GLY A 11 14.33 -22.16 -9.47
N ARG A 12 13.11 -22.63 -9.24
CA ARG A 12 11.89 -21.81 -9.32
C ARG A 12 11.90 -20.75 -8.22
N LYS A 13 12.27 -19.53 -8.58
CA LYS A 13 12.65 -18.46 -7.64
C LYS A 13 11.60 -17.36 -7.43
N SER A 14 10.64 -17.15 -8.34
CA SER A 14 9.75 -15.99 -8.33
C SER A 14 9.06 -15.75 -6.98
N LYS A 15 8.57 -16.80 -6.33
CA LYS A 15 7.94 -16.69 -4.99
C LYS A 15 8.93 -16.63 -3.82
N ARG A 16 10.20 -17.00 -4.08
CA ARG A 16 11.25 -17.18 -3.04
C ARG A 16 12.30 -16.07 -3.04
N ILE A 17 12.27 -15.17 -4.02
CA ILE A 17 13.17 -14.00 -4.05
C ILE A 17 12.96 -13.18 -2.78
N THR A 18 14.07 -12.75 -2.17
CA THR A 18 14.08 -11.85 -1.02
C THR A 18 14.97 -10.64 -1.32
N PRO A 19 14.83 -9.54 -0.59
CA PRO A 19 15.85 -8.50 -0.61
C PRO A 19 17.23 -9.08 -0.27
N PRO A 20 18.34 -8.51 -0.78
CA PRO A 20 19.68 -8.95 -0.45
C PRO A 20 19.93 -8.98 1.06
N ARG A 21 20.76 -9.94 1.49
CA ARG A 21 21.18 -10.11 2.91
C ARG A 21 22.59 -9.56 3.16
N VAL A 22 23.19 -8.97 2.14
CA VAL A 22 24.45 -8.25 2.19
C VAL A 22 24.18 -6.76 2.18
N GLU A 23 25.16 -5.93 2.47
CA GLU A 23 25.03 -4.48 2.33
C GLU A 23 24.76 -4.07 0.88
N PHE A 24 23.77 -3.20 0.66
CA PHE A 24 23.37 -2.72 -0.66
C PHE A 24 22.61 -1.39 -0.57
N SER A 25 22.60 -0.64 -1.68
CA SER A 25 21.76 0.54 -1.82
C SER A 25 20.30 0.12 -1.96
N ARG A 26 19.51 0.35 -0.90
CA ARG A 26 18.06 0.03 -0.88
C ARG A 26 17.29 0.78 -1.96
N ARG A 27 17.70 2.02 -2.20
CA ARG A 27 17.13 2.91 -3.22
C ARG A 27 17.32 2.34 -4.62
N ASP A 28 18.55 1.99 -4.95
CA ASP A 28 18.90 1.46 -6.27
C ASP A 28 18.34 0.07 -6.50
N TYR A 29 18.30 -0.77 -5.48
CA TYR A 29 17.66 -2.07 -5.54
C TYR A 29 16.18 -1.95 -5.89
N LEU A 30 15.44 -1.10 -5.17
CA LEU A 30 14.01 -0.92 -5.42
C LEU A 30 13.73 -0.26 -6.77
N ARG A 31 14.57 0.69 -7.20
CA ARG A 31 14.50 1.22 -8.56
C ARG A 31 14.68 0.10 -9.58
N GLY A 32 15.70 -0.76 -9.44
CA GLY A 32 15.92 -1.89 -10.33
C GLY A 32 14.73 -2.86 -10.37
N ILE A 33 14.10 -3.14 -9.24
CA ILE A 33 12.86 -3.94 -9.17
C ILE A 33 11.69 -3.24 -9.91
N ILE A 34 11.52 -1.94 -9.73
CA ILE A 34 10.48 -1.18 -10.45
C ILE A 34 10.80 -1.08 -11.95
N ASP A 35 12.06 -0.99 -12.32
CA ASP A 35 12.48 -1.01 -13.73
C ASP A 35 12.11 -2.35 -14.40
N ALA A 36 12.34 -3.46 -13.72
CA ALA A 36 12.05 -4.81 -14.24
C ALA A 36 10.56 -5.12 -14.28
N ASP A 37 9.91 -5.10 -13.12
CA ASP A 37 8.57 -5.67 -12.89
C ASP A 37 7.51 -4.63 -12.48
N GLY A 38 7.89 -3.36 -12.33
CA GLY A 38 6.98 -2.28 -11.94
C GLY A 38 6.41 -1.51 -13.12
N SER A 39 5.53 -0.56 -12.79
CA SER A 39 4.99 0.42 -13.73
C SER A 39 4.94 1.81 -13.10
N ILE A 40 5.17 2.83 -13.92
CA ILE A 40 5.12 4.25 -13.56
C ILE A 40 4.33 4.99 -14.63
N GLY A 41 3.47 5.90 -14.25
CA GLY A 41 2.70 6.70 -15.21
C GLY A 41 1.46 7.31 -14.58
N TYR A 42 0.46 7.53 -15.43
CA TYR A 42 -0.84 8.06 -15.05
C TYR A 42 -1.93 7.01 -15.25
N THR A 43 -2.88 6.96 -14.35
CA THR A 43 -4.11 6.19 -14.53
C THR A 43 -5.00 6.84 -15.59
N GLY A 44 -6.03 6.14 -16.07
CA GLY A 44 -7.03 6.72 -16.98
C GLY A 44 -7.77 7.94 -16.41
N GLN A 45 -7.68 8.18 -15.11
CA GLN A 45 -8.22 9.36 -14.42
C GLN A 45 -7.17 10.47 -14.20
N GLY A 46 -6.00 10.38 -14.82
CA GLY A 46 -4.92 11.36 -14.69
C GLY A 46 -4.21 11.34 -13.34
N LEU A 47 -4.35 10.30 -12.54
CA LEU A 47 -3.64 10.18 -11.26
C LEU A 47 -2.27 9.55 -11.46
N PRO A 48 -1.18 10.14 -10.92
CA PRO A 48 0.12 9.53 -10.95
C PRO A 48 0.12 8.20 -10.17
N PHE A 49 0.85 7.22 -10.67
CA PHE A 49 1.04 5.97 -9.97
C PHE A 49 2.45 5.40 -10.12
N VAL A 50 2.88 4.69 -9.10
CA VAL A 50 4.02 3.76 -9.11
C VAL A 50 3.50 2.43 -8.60
N SER A 51 3.71 1.36 -9.35
CA SER A 51 3.24 0.03 -8.97
C SER A 51 4.31 -1.03 -9.12
N LEU A 52 4.18 -2.09 -8.35
CA LEU A 52 4.97 -3.32 -8.47
C LEU A 52 4.02 -4.51 -8.43
N THR A 53 4.15 -5.40 -9.41
CA THR A 53 3.54 -6.73 -9.39
C THR A 53 4.62 -7.77 -9.13
N THR A 54 4.49 -8.56 -8.08
CA THR A 54 5.50 -9.56 -7.71
C THR A 54 4.87 -10.82 -7.15
N ALA A 55 5.47 -11.97 -7.44
CA ALA A 55 5.09 -13.23 -6.80
C ALA A 55 5.71 -13.40 -5.40
N SER A 56 6.68 -12.56 -5.03
CA SER A 56 7.36 -12.60 -3.74
C SER A 56 6.70 -11.70 -2.71
N ALA A 57 6.12 -12.29 -1.66
CA ALA A 57 5.63 -11.56 -0.49
C ALA A 57 6.74 -10.74 0.19
N ALA A 58 7.96 -11.27 0.25
CA ALA A 58 9.10 -10.60 0.88
C ALA A 58 9.48 -9.30 0.16
N VAL A 59 9.53 -9.32 -1.18
CA VAL A 59 9.83 -8.13 -2.00
C VAL A 59 8.70 -7.11 -1.91
N GLY A 60 7.44 -7.56 -2.01
CA GLY A 60 6.29 -6.66 -1.87
C GLY A 60 6.24 -5.97 -0.50
N ALA A 61 6.42 -6.74 0.59
CA ALA A 61 6.48 -6.20 1.95
C ALA A 61 7.68 -5.25 2.16
N TYR A 62 8.81 -5.56 1.54
CA TYR A 62 9.99 -4.69 1.62
C TYR A 62 9.72 -3.33 0.95
N LEU A 63 9.13 -3.31 -0.25
CA LEU A 63 8.71 -2.08 -0.90
C LEU A 63 7.74 -1.28 -0.03
N CYS A 64 6.74 -1.94 0.59
CA CYS A 64 5.78 -1.25 1.46
C CYS A 64 6.45 -0.58 2.66
N ARG A 65 7.38 -1.25 3.33
CA ARG A 65 8.12 -0.68 4.46
C ARG A 65 9.00 0.50 4.03
N TYR A 66 9.71 0.34 2.91
CA TYR A 66 10.57 1.41 2.39
C TYR A 66 9.76 2.64 1.96
N ALA A 67 8.72 2.44 1.17
CA ALA A 67 7.88 3.53 0.70
C ALA A 67 7.16 4.26 1.85
N LYS A 68 6.80 3.55 2.94
CA LYS A 68 6.28 4.21 4.15
C LYS A 68 7.28 5.18 4.77
N VAL A 69 8.56 4.84 4.78
CA VAL A 69 9.62 5.75 5.29
C VAL A 69 9.79 6.97 4.38
N VAL A 70 9.73 6.76 3.05
CA VAL A 70 9.93 7.84 2.06
C VAL A 70 8.73 8.77 1.96
N THR A 71 7.51 8.21 1.97
CA THR A 71 6.28 8.95 1.61
C THR A 71 5.28 9.10 2.76
N GLY A 72 5.51 8.46 3.90
CA GLY A 72 4.54 8.35 4.99
C GLY A 72 3.34 7.45 4.68
N ALA A 73 3.14 7.03 3.42
CA ALA A 73 1.98 6.26 3.00
C ALA A 73 2.14 4.77 3.37
N ALA A 74 1.36 4.32 4.34
CA ALA A 74 1.31 2.90 4.71
C ALA A 74 0.47 2.12 3.69
N ARG A 75 1.00 0.99 3.22
CA ARG A 75 0.29 0.00 2.40
C ARG A 75 0.51 -1.39 2.97
N GLN A 76 -0.47 -2.25 2.79
CA GLN A 76 -0.35 -3.68 3.06
C GLN A 76 -0.36 -4.43 1.73
N ILE A 77 0.41 -5.51 1.65
CA ILE A 77 0.37 -6.39 0.50
C ILE A 77 -0.89 -7.25 0.57
N GLY A 78 -1.63 -7.31 -0.54
CA GLY A 78 -2.73 -8.23 -0.73
C GLY A 78 -2.39 -9.21 -1.85
N ARG A 79 -2.65 -10.50 -1.65
CA ARG A 79 -2.48 -11.50 -2.68
C ARG A 79 -3.71 -11.53 -3.57
N SER A 80 -3.51 -11.39 -4.88
CA SER A 80 -4.58 -11.55 -5.85
C SER A 80 -5.08 -13.01 -5.85
N ALA A 81 -6.39 -13.21 -5.71
CA ALA A 81 -6.99 -14.54 -5.74
C ALA A 81 -6.90 -15.18 -7.13
N ARG A 82 -6.87 -14.36 -8.20
CA ARG A 82 -6.88 -14.82 -9.58
C ARG A 82 -5.56 -15.47 -10.02
N ASP A 83 -4.44 -14.83 -9.70
CA ASP A 83 -3.11 -15.20 -10.22
C ASP A 83 -2.07 -15.43 -9.10
N GLY A 84 -2.46 -15.18 -7.87
CA GLY A 84 -1.64 -15.44 -6.69
C GLY A 84 -0.43 -14.52 -6.55
N VAL A 85 -0.37 -13.39 -7.30
CA VAL A 85 0.67 -12.38 -7.20
C VAL A 85 0.27 -11.26 -6.23
N TYR A 86 1.24 -10.47 -5.82
CA TYR A 86 1.04 -9.29 -4.97
C TYR A 86 1.14 -8.03 -5.82
N ASN A 87 0.14 -7.17 -5.72
CA ASN A 87 0.11 -5.86 -6.35
C ASN A 87 0.26 -4.77 -5.29
N VAL A 88 1.32 -3.97 -5.41
CA VAL A 88 1.57 -2.81 -4.55
C VAL A 88 1.46 -1.57 -5.41
N VAL A 89 0.53 -0.68 -5.09
CA VAL A 89 0.28 0.53 -5.87
C VAL A 89 0.31 1.75 -4.96
N TYR A 90 1.12 2.72 -5.33
CA TYR A 90 1.13 4.08 -4.77
C TYR A 90 0.55 5.03 -5.80
N THR A 91 -0.27 5.97 -5.36
CA THR A 91 -0.94 6.95 -6.23
C THR A 91 -0.82 8.34 -5.63
N LYS A 92 -1.09 9.36 -6.45
CA LYS A 92 -1.12 10.77 -6.04
C LYS A 92 0.26 11.21 -5.51
N GLU A 93 0.29 12.03 -4.45
CA GLU A 93 1.53 12.55 -3.86
C GLU A 93 2.53 11.46 -3.49
N ALA A 94 2.06 10.35 -2.94
CA ALA A 94 2.95 9.24 -2.59
C ALA A 94 3.62 8.62 -3.82
N ALA A 95 2.96 8.60 -4.97
CA ALA A 95 3.57 8.14 -6.22
C ALA A 95 4.61 9.14 -6.73
N VAL A 96 4.30 10.43 -6.68
CA VAL A 96 5.24 11.50 -7.08
C VAL A 96 6.50 11.44 -6.22
N GLN A 97 6.35 11.46 -4.89
CA GLN A 97 7.46 11.39 -3.94
C GLN A 97 8.32 10.13 -4.12
N LEU A 98 7.66 8.97 -4.31
CA LEU A 98 8.38 7.72 -4.50
C LEU A 98 9.13 7.68 -5.83
N ALA A 99 8.53 8.18 -6.92
CA ALA A 99 9.15 8.25 -8.24
C ALA A 99 10.37 9.20 -8.21
N GLU A 100 10.22 10.40 -7.68
CA GLU A 100 11.31 11.37 -7.51
C GLU A 100 12.44 10.83 -6.66
N HIS A 101 12.09 10.17 -5.55
CA HIS A 101 13.08 9.55 -4.70
C HIS A 101 13.84 8.44 -5.43
N LEU A 102 13.19 7.53 -6.15
CA LEU A 102 13.83 6.40 -6.80
C LEU A 102 14.63 6.81 -8.05
N TYR A 103 14.14 7.78 -8.84
CA TYR A 103 14.71 8.19 -10.13
C TYR A 103 15.46 9.52 -10.02
N TYR A 104 16.44 9.56 -9.15
CA TYR A 104 17.31 10.74 -8.92
C TYR A 104 18.26 11.02 -10.09
N PRO A 105 18.78 12.24 -10.23
CA PRO A 105 19.76 12.59 -11.27
C PRO A 105 20.98 11.65 -11.24
N GLY A 106 21.39 11.18 -12.42
CA GLY A 106 22.54 10.29 -12.56
C GLY A 106 22.30 8.82 -12.21
N CYS A 107 21.11 8.42 -11.74
CA CYS A 107 20.82 7.02 -11.45
C CYS A 107 20.85 6.15 -12.72
N LEU A 108 21.32 4.90 -12.61
CA LEU A 108 21.18 3.90 -13.67
C LEU A 108 19.72 3.42 -13.70
N SER A 109 18.99 3.67 -14.80
CA SER A 109 17.59 3.32 -14.94
C SER A 109 17.19 3.14 -16.38
N LEU A 110 16.08 2.44 -16.64
CA LEU A 110 15.49 2.38 -17.97
C LEU A 110 15.00 3.76 -18.40
N ALA A 111 15.40 4.20 -19.61
CA ALA A 111 15.04 5.54 -20.12
C ALA A 111 13.52 5.80 -20.07
N ARG A 112 12.69 4.85 -20.51
CA ARG A 112 11.23 4.96 -20.48
C ARG A 112 10.67 5.17 -19.08
N LYS A 113 11.26 4.53 -18.06
CA LYS A 113 10.83 4.65 -16.66
C LYS A 113 11.28 5.98 -16.05
N ARG A 114 12.48 6.43 -16.40
CA ARG A 114 12.97 7.75 -16.01
C ARG A 114 12.08 8.86 -16.56
N THR A 115 11.77 8.82 -17.87
CA THR A 115 10.87 9.78 -18.49
C THR A 115 9.50 9.79 -17.81
N ALA A 116 8.93 8.61 -17.55
CA ALA A 116 7.67 8.50 -16.84
C ALA A 116 7.78 9.07 -15.40
N ALA A 117 8.83 8.75 -14.65
CA ALA A 117 9.03 9.27 -13.31
C ALA A 117 9.17 10.81 -13.30
N THR A 118 9.92 11.37 -14.26
CA THR A 118 10.08 12.83 -14.40
C THR A 118 8.74 13.50 -14.74
N SER A 119 7.90 12.88 -15.58
CA SER A 119 6.58 13.45 -15.89
C SER A 119 5.65 13.53 -14.70
N LEU A 120 5.83 12.68 -13.67
CA LEU A 120 5.01 12.75 -12.45
C LEU A 120 5.31 13.99 -11.60
N ALA A 121 6.52 14.56 -11.68
CA ALA A 121 6.94 15.69 -10.86
C ALA A 121 6.09 16.97 -11.10
N SER A 122 5.52 17.09 -12.28
CA SER A 122 4.64 18.23 -12.62
C SER A 122 3.18 18.05 -12.16
N TRP A 123 2.85 16.89 -11.54
CA TRP A 123 1.48 16.64 -11.11
C TRP A 123 1.15 17.43 -9.84
N GLU A 124 0.08 18.19 -9.91
CA GLU A 124 -0.51 18.87 -8.77
C GLU A 124 -1.89 18.29 -8.46
N ARG A 125 -2.21 18.26 -7.18
CA ARG A 125 -3.53 17.80 -6.75
C ARG A 125 -4.61 18.78 -7.25
N PRO A 126 -5.60 18.32 -8.02
CA PRO A 126 -6.73 19.17 -8.39
C PRO A 126 -7.44 19.71 -7.14
N ALA A 127 -7.79 21.01 -7.15
CA ALA A 127 -8.47 21.66 -6.02
C ALA A 127 -9.81 21.00 -5.65
N THR A 128 -10.47 20.36 -6.62
CA THR A 128 -11.70 19.59 -6.41
C THR A 128 -11.47 18.24 -5.71
N MET A 129 -10.23 17.77 -5.68
CA MET A 129 -9.89 16.49 -5.05
C MET A 129 -9.68 16.66 -3.55
N ARG A 130 -10.71 16.32 -2.77
CA ARG A 130 -10.66 16.39 -1.31
C ARG A 130 -9.54 15.50 -0.74
N VAL A 131 -8.76 16.07 0.20
CA VAL A 131 -7.88 15.30 1.07
C VAL A 131 -8.78 14.60 2.08
N ARG A 132 -8.90 13.27 1.99
CA ARG A 132 -9.62 12.52 3.00
C ARG A 132 -8.69 12.38 4.22
N PRO A 133 -9.03 12.95 5.38
CA PRO A 133 -8.25 12.73 6.59
C PRO A 133 -8.16 11.23 6.88
N PRO A 134 -7.11 10.76 7.58
CA PRO A 134 -7.02 9.38 8.04
C PRO A 134 -8.31 9.02 8.77
N GLY A 135 -8.97 7.96 8.35
CA GLY A 135 -10.18 7.50 9.00
C GLY A 135 -9.89 7.18 10.48
N ARG A 136 -10.69 7.71 11.40
CA ARG A 136 -10.62 7.38 12.83
C ARG A 136 -10.79 5.86 12.97
N ARG A 137 -9.82 5.17 13.57
CA ARG A 137 -9.89 3.73 13.80
C ARG A 137 -11.10 3.40 14.68
N TRP A 138 -11.73 2.28 14.39
CA TRP A 138 -12.79 1.73 15.22
C TRP A 138 -12.18 1.12 16.49
N LYS A 139 -12.79 1.42 17.62
CA LYS A 139 -12.40 0.89 18.92
C LYS A 139 -13.40 -0.21 19.33
N PRO A 140 -13.00 -1.22 20.12
CA PRO A 140 -13.91 -2.30 20.55
C PRO A 140 -15.18 -1.80 21.25
N TRP A 141 -15.10 -0.72 22.03
CA TRP A 141 -16.27 -0.15 22.68
C TRP A 141 -17.25 0.49 21.68
N GLU A 142 -16.76 1.08 20.58
CA GLU A 142 -17.62 1.64 19.51
C GLU A 142 -18.35 0.52 18.77
N ASP A 143 -17.69 -0.62 18.57
CA ASP A 143 -18.30 -1.81 17.97
C ASP A 143 -19.40 -2.40 18.87
N ARG A 144 -19.22 -2.38 20.20
CA ARG A 144 -20.27 -2.75 21.17
C ARG A 144 -21.48 -1.84 21.08
N VAL A 145 -21.28 -0.52 21.02
CA VAL A 145 -22.37 0.45 20.84
C VAL A 145 -23.12 0.22 19.54
N LEU A 146 -22.39 -0.01 18.43
CA LEU A 146 -23.00 -0.33 17.13
C LEU A 146 -23.88 -1.58 17.17
N LEU A 147 -23.42 -2.65 17.81
CA LEU A 147 -24.16 -3.91 17.94
C LEU A 147 -25.36 -3.77 18.90
N ALA A 148 -25.23 -2.97 19.95
CA ALA A 148 -26.30 -2.75 20.93
C ALA A 148 -27.44 -1.91 20.37
N LEU A 149 -27.12 -0.84 19.62
CA LEU A 149 -28.14 0.04 19.04
C LEU A 149 -28.75 -0.55 17.77
N ASP A 150 -27.99 -1.35 17.04
CA ASP A 150 -28.38 -1.96 15.76
C ASP A 150 -29.00 -0.99 14.73
N ASP A 151 -28.75 0.29 14.89
CA ASP A 151 -29.21 1.39 14.05
C ASP A 151 -28.05 2.32 13.69
N ASP A 152 -27.88 2.55 12.37
CA ASP A 152 -26.75 3.34 11.88
C ASP A 152 -26.91 4.84 12.14
N THR A 153 -28.13 5.33 12.24
CA THR A 153 -28.43 6.76 12.51
C THR A 153 -28.22 7.07 13.99
N ALA A 154 -28.80 6.26 14.87
CA ALA A 154 -28.60 6.40 16.31
C ALA A 154 -27.12 6.23 16.69
N SER A 155 -26.46 5.22 16.12
CA SER A 155 -25.02 5.02 16.33
C SER A 155 -24.16 6.17 15.81
N ALA A 156 -24.55 6.82 14.72
CA ALA A 156 -23.81 7.97 14.18
C ALA A 156 -23.87 9.15 15.14
N ALA A 157 -25.05 9.40 15.74
CA ALA A 157 -25.25 10.45 16.74
C ALA A 157 -24.44 10.17 18.02
N GLU A 158 -24.53 8.95 18.56
CA GLU A 158 -23.85 8.54 19.79
C GLU A 158 -22.32 8.54 19.65
N LEU A 159 -21.79 8.04 18.54
CA LEU A 159 -20.34 7.88 18.33
C LEU A 159 -19.66 9.08 17.69
N GLY A 160 -20.41 10.12 17.28
CA GLY A 160 -19.88 11.24 16.52
C GLY A 160 -19.20 10.81 15.22
N ARG A 161 -19.80 9.82 14.54
CA ARG A 161 -19.32 9.29 13.25
C ARG A 161 -20.36 9.57 12.15
N SER A 162 -19.94 9.45 10.87
CA SER A 162 -20.91 9.53 9.79
C SER A 162 -21.79 8.28 9.74
N LYS A 163 -23.08 8.45 9.40
CA LYS A 163 -24.02 7.35 9.18
C LYS A 163 -23.46 6.28 8.23
N ALA A 164 -22.88 6.69 7.10
CA ALA A 164 -22.26 5.77 6.14
C ALA A 164 -21.13 4.94 6.77
N SER A 165 -20.31 5.53 7.67
CA SER A 165 -19.26 4.80 8.38
C SER A 165 -19.84 3.78 9.35
N CYS A 166 -20.89 4.13 10.07
CA CYS A 166 -21.59 3.24 11.01
C CYS A 166 -22.26 2.08 10.26
N SER A 167 -22.99 2.36 9.18
CA SER A 167 -23.66 1.36 8.35
C SER A 167 -22.67 0.30 7.81
N VAL A 168 -21.56 0.73 7.20
CA VAL A 168 -20.53 -0.18 6.69
C VAL A 168 -19.88 -1.00 7.81
N ARG A 169 -19.61 -0.38 8.98
CA ARG A 169 -18.99 -1.10 10.11
C ARG A 169 -19.94 -2.12 10.72
N LEU A 170 -21.20 -1.75 10.93
CA LEU A 170 -22.23 -2.64 11.45
C LEU A 170 -22.45 -3.85 10.54
N TRP A 171 -22.52 -3.61 9.23
CA TRP A 171 -22.62 -4.70 8.25
C TRP A 171 -21.42 -5.65 8.34
N ARG A 172 -20.18 -5.13 8.45
CA ARG A 172 -18.96 -5.95 8.58
C ARG A 172 -18.94 -6.78 9.85
N LEU A 173 -19.41 -6.23 10.97
CA LEU A 173 -19.56 -6.96 12.25
C LEU A 173 -20.60 -8.07 12.13
N LYS A 174 -21.75 -7.79 11.52
CA LYS A 174 -22.82 -8.78 11.30
C LYS A 174 -22.41 -9.91 10.36
N THR A 175 -21.62 -9.61 9.34
CA THR A 175 -21.17 -10.60 8.34
C THR A 175 -19.87 -11.30 8.70
N GLY A 176 -19.29 -11.04 9.87
CA GLY A 176 -18.03 -11.67 10.32
C GLY A 176 -16.78 -11.19 9.55
N GLN A 177 -16.87 -10.12 8.76
CA GLN A 177 -15.71 -9.54 8.07
C GLN A 177 -14.76 -8.80 9.01
N VAL A 178 -15.21 -8.54 10.22
CA VAL A 178 -14.44 -7.96 11.32
C VAL A 178 -14.78 -8.77 12.56
N PRO A 179 -13.78 -9.13 13.40
CA PRO A 179 -14.02 -9.80 14.67
C PRO A 179 -14.98 -8.99 15.55
N ARG A 180 -15.88 -9.67 16.24
CA ARG A 180 -16.73 -9.01 17.24
C ARG A 180 -15.89 -8.62 18.45
N PRO A 181 -16.28 -7.57 19.21
CA PRO A 181 -15.52 -7.13 20.36
C PRO A 181 -15.35 -8.21 21.45
N GLU A 182 -16.21 -9.20 21.48
CA GLU A 182 -16.15 -10.34 22.40
C GLU A 182 -15.10 -11.39 21.98
N ASP A 183 -14.75 -11.43 20.68
CA ASP A 183 -13.77 -12.36 20.11
C ASP A 183 -12.32 -11.85 20.25
N VAL A 184 -12.11 -10.61 20.73
CA VAL A 184 -10.79 -10.01 20.89
C VAL A 184 -10.31 -10.23 22.31
N PRO A 185 -9.20 -10.98 22.55
CA PRO A 185 -8.67 -11.18 23.88
C PRO A 185 -8.31 -9.85 24.55
N PRO A 186 -8.52 -9.67 25.84
CA PRO A 186 -8.13 -8.47 26.55
C PRO A 186 -6.60 -8.32 26.52
N GLY A 187 -6.07 -7.28 25.90
CA GLY A 187 -4.64 -6.94 25.98
C GLY A 187 -3.86 -6.90 24.66
N THR A 188 -4.47 -6.68 23.52
CA THR A 188 -3.76 -6.35 22.27
C THR A 188 -3.90 -4.88 21.86
#